data_784d9542bcf6848d9c1a6ae3a890e52c
#
_entry.id   784d9542bcf6848d9c1a6ae3a890e52c
#
_cell.length_a   1.000
_cell.length_b   1.000
_cell.length_c   1.000
_cell.angle_alpha   90.00
_cell.angle_beta   90.00
_cell.angle_gamma   90.00
#
_symmetry.space_group_name_H-M   'P 1'
#
loop_
_entity.id
_entity.type
_entity.pdbx_description
1 polymer ?
#
loop_
_entity_poly.entity_id
_entity_poly.type
_entity_poly.pdbx_seq_one_letter_code
_entity_poly.pdbx_strand_id
1 'polypeptide(L)'
;MIKKIAYTLFLTWPTALLTNEPKDWQLGFQKSASKSMDDIVWFHDYMLVPIITAITAFVLFLLLYVCVRYRASKNQVPSTTSHNTLIEVIWTLVPCLILIVMAVPSFKVLYSQDEIPKADVTIKAIGYQWYWGYEYPDENIIFDSYMIDEKDLKENQPLSLIHI
;
A
#
# COMPACT_ATOMS: atom_id res chain seq x y z
N MET A 1 15.20 -37.35 29.75
CA MET A 1 15.09 -37.42 28.27
C MET A 1 14.04 -36.43 27.73
N ILE A 2 12.83 -36.40 28.25
CA ILE A 2 11.72 -35.52 27.76
C ILE A 2 12.05 -34.02 27.86
N LYS A 3 12.73 -33.55 28.92
CA LYS A 3 13.14 -32.13 29.04
C LYS A 3 14.12 -31.69 27.96
N LYS A 4 15.06 -32.55 27.53
CA LYS A 4 15.99 -32.22 26.43
C LYS A 4 15.29 -32.16 25.07
N ILE A 5 14.29 -33.00 24.84
CA ILE A 5 13.47 -32.98 23.63
C ILE A 5 12.63 -31.70 23.55
N ALA A 6 12.05 -31.24 24.69
CA ALA A 6 11.30 -30.01 24.75
C ALA A 6 12.17 -28.76 24.46
N TYR A 7 13.43 -28.73 24.96
CA TYR A 7 14.36 -27.66 24.64
C TYR A 7 14.80 -27.66 23.20
N THR A 8 15.00 -28.84 22.57
CA THR A 8 15.35 -28.93 21.16
C THR A 8 14.18 -28.52 20.25
N LEU A 9 12.95 -28.88 20.61
CA LEU A 9 11.74 -28.45 19.92
C LEU A 9 11.49 -26.93 20.03
N PHE A 10 11.85 -26.31 21.15
CA PHE A 10 11.75 -24.86 21.33
C PHE A 10 12.80 -24.09 20.54
N LEU A 11 14.00 -24.67 20.35
CA LEU A 11 15.09 -24.09 19.54
C LEU A 11 14.91 -24.28 18.04
N THR A 12 14.08 -25.26 17.62
CA THR A 12 13.75 -25.50 16.21
C THR A 12 12.40 -24.96 15.78
N TRP A 13 11.69 -24.27 16.70
CA TRP A 13 10.58 -23.45 16.25
C TRP A 13 11.18 -22.45 15.27
N PRO A 14 10.76 -22.46 13.99
CA PRO A 14 11.16 -21.40 13.10
C PRO A 14 10.69 -20.13 13.79
N THR A 15 11.62 -19.33 14.28
CA THR A 15 11.33 -17.93 14.50
C THR A 15 10.84 -17.48 13.13
N ALA A 16 9.53 -17.42 12.96
CA ALA A 16 8.96 -16.71 11.84
C ALA A 16 9.67 -15.37 11.91
N LEU A 17 10.66 -15.19 11.06
CA LEU A 17 11.33 -13.94 10.90
C LEU A 17 10.19 -12.98 10.72
N LEU A 18 10.04 -12.02 11.64
CA LEU A 18 9.02 -11.01 11.59
C LEU A 18 9.36 -10.05 10.43
N THR A 19 9.65 -10.66 9.29
CA THR A 19 9.83 -9.96 8.04
C THR A 19 8.48 -9.45 7.63
N ASN A 20 8.44 -8.19 7.31
CA ASN A 20 7.23 -7.56 6.79
C ASN A 20 7.07 -7.99 5.33
N GLU A 21 6.61 -9.23 5.13
CA GLU A 21 6.47 -9.83 3.81
C GLU A 21 5.32 -9.21 3.02
N PRO A 22 5.46 -9.07 1.69
CA PRO A 22 4.34 -8.73 0.82
C PRO A 22 3.23 -9.77 0.97
N LYS A 23 1.98 -9.32 1.06
CA LYS A 23 0.82 -10.22 1.08
C LYS A 23 0.46 -10.64 -0.32
N ASP A 24 0.00 -11.89 -0.46
CA ASP A 24 -0.51 -12.43 -1.70
C ASP A 24 -1.60 -11.52 -2.29
N TRP A 25 -1.50 -11.27 -3.59
CA TRP A 25 -2.44 -10.42 -4.33
C TRP A 25 -2.48 -8.95 -3.89
N GLN A 26 -1.64 -8.54 -2.96
CA GLN A 26 -1.58 -7.16 -2.44
C GLN A 26 -2.95 -6.63 -1.95
N LEU A 27 -3.77 -7.51 -1.37
CA LEU A 27 -5.10 -7.16 -0.84
C LEU A 27 -5.06 -6.30 0.42
N GLY A 28 -3.90 -5.95 0.89
CA GLY A 28 -3.69 -5.03 2.00
C GLY A 28 -2.25 -4.59 2.10
N PHE A 29 -2.02 -3.54 2.86
CA PHE A 29 -0.68 -3.05 3.13
C PHE A 29 0.07 -3.97 4.10
N GLN A 30 1.38 -3.89 4.05
CA GLN A 30 2.27 -4.45 5.05
C GLN A 30 2.06 -3.76 6.39
N LYS A 31 2.56 -4.38 7.47
CA LYS A 31 2.50 -3.79 8.81
C LYS A 31 3.24 -2.45 8.80
N SER A 32 2.57 -1.42 9.23
CA SER A 32 3.15 -0.08 9.34
C SER A 32 4.34 -0.06 10.31
N ALA A 33 5.37 0.69 9.95
CA ALA A 33 6.55 0.94 10.77
C ALA A 33 6.79 2.45 10.97
N SER A 34 5.89 3.32 10.48
CA SER A 34 6.00 4.76 10.64
C SER A 34 4.61 5.39 10.80
N LYS A 35 4.56 6.54 11.47
CA LYS A 35 3.32 7.31 11.62
C LYS A 35 2.71 7.70 10.28
N SER A 36 3.53 8.09 9.31
CA SER A 36 3.06 8.42 7.96
C SER A 36 2.39 7.23 7.28
N MET A 37 2.92 6.02 7.48
CA MET A 37 2.31 4.81 6.94
C MET A 37 1.01 4.45 7.67
N ASP A 38 0.91 4.69 8.97
CA ASP A 38 -0.35 4.51 9.71
C ASP A 38 -1.46 5.41 9.13
N ASP A 39 -1.14 6.67 8.86
CA ASP A 39 -2.08 7.63 8.28
C ASP A 39 -2.49 7.22 6.85
N ILE A 40 -1.56 6.70 6.05
CA ILE A 40 -1.85 6.17 4.70
C ILE A 40 -2.78 4.96 4.78
N VAL A 41 -2.48 3.99 5.65
CA VAL A 41 -3.29 2.78 5.83
C VAL A 41 -4.69 3.15 6.30
N TRP A 42 -4.80 4.05 7.27
CA TRP A 42 -6.09 4.53 7.74
C TRP A 42 -6.92 5.18 6.62
N PHE A 43 -6.31 6.10 5.86
CA PHE A 43 -6.99 6.77 4.75
C PHE A 43 -7.45 5.77 3.68
N HIS A 44 -6.61 4.81 3.34
CA HIS A 44 -6.92 3.78 2.36
C HIS A 44 -8.05 2.86 2.84
N ASP A 45 -7.92 2.26 4.03
CA ASP A 45 -8.82 1.20 4.48
C ASP A 45 -10.18 1.74 4.94
N TYR A 46 -10.21 2.93 5.57
CA TYR A 46 -11.43 3.49 6.14
C TYR A 46 -12.11 4.53 5.27
N MET A 47 -11.43 5.07 4.28
CA MET A 47 -12.02 6.07 3.39
C MET A 47 -12.04 5.64 1.94
N LEU A 48 -10.88 5.36 1.35
CA LEU A 48 -10.76 5.07 -0.07
C LEU A 48 -11.49 3.77 -0.45
N VAL A 49 -11.14 2.66 0.19
CA VAL A 49 -11.71 1.33 -0.13
C VAL A 49 -13.23 1.28 0.06
N PRO A 50 -13.82 1.79 1.17
CA PRO A 50 -15.28 1.83 1.30
C PRO A 50 -15.97 2.67 0.23
N ILE A 51 -15.43 3.84 -0.13
CA ILE A 51 -16.00 4.71 -1.15
C ILE A 51 -15.98 4.04 -2.53
N ILE A 52 -14.83 3.52 -2.96
CA ILE A 52 -14.73 2.85 -4.27
C ILE A 52 -15.57 1.58 -4.33
N THR A 53 -15.65 0.83 -3.23
CA THR A 53 -16.51 -0.36 -3.13
C THR A 53 -17.98 0.02 -3.24
N ALA A 54 -18.42 1.06 -2.55
CA ALA A 54 -19.80 1.55 -2.62
C ALA A 54 -20.16 2.02 -4.05
N ILE A 55 -19.26 2.77 -4.71
CA ILE A 55 -19.47 3.22 -6.09
C ILE A 55 -19.54 2.01 -7.03
N THR A 56 -18.61 1.06 -6.91
CA THR A 56 -18.60 -0.15 -7.74
C THR A 56 -19.84 -0.99 -7.56
N ALA A 57 -20.27 -1.21 -6.32
CA ALA A 57 -21.50 -1.94 -6.00
C ALA A 57 -22.74 -1.22 -6.55
N PHE A 58 -22.80 0.10 -6.43
CA PHE A 58 -23.90 0.91 -6.98
C PHE A 58 -23.99 0.80 -8.50
N VAL A 59 -22.87 0.94 -9.20
CA VAL A 59 -22.83 0.81 -10.67
C VAL A 59 -23.21 -0.60 -11.10
N LEU A 60 -22.68 -1.63 -10.43
CA LEU A 60 -23.03 -3.01 -10.69
C LEU A 60 -24.54 -3.26 -10.50
N PHE A 61 -25.12 -2.73 -9.40
CA PHE A 61 -26.55 -2.82 -9.15
C PHE A 61 -27.36 -2.16 -10.29
N LEU A 62 -26.98 -0.96 -10.74
CA LEU A 62 -27.66 -0.28 -11.86
C LEU A 62 -27.58 -1.10 -13.14
N LEU A 63 -26.42 -1.67 -13.47
CA LEU A 63 -26.25 -2.51 -14.65
C LEU A 63 -27.16 -3.75 -14.60
N LEU A 64 -27.14 -4.46 -13.47
CA LEU A 64 -28.00 -5.63 -13.28
C LEU A 64 -29.48 -5.26 -13.35
N TYR A 65 -29.86 -4.13 -12.72
CA TYR A 65 -31.23 -3.62 -12.76
C TYR A 65 -31.66 -3.35 -14.21
N VAL A 66 -30.83 -2.65 -14.99
CA VAL A 66 -31.13 -2.37 -16.41
C VAL A 66 -31.27 -3.67 -17.20
N CYS A 67 -30.35 -4.62 -17.07
CA CYS A 67 -30.39 -5.91 -17.77
C CYS A 67 -31.67 -6.71 -17.45
N VAL A 68 -32.10 -6.71 -16.20
CA VAL A 68 -33.27 -7.47 -15.77
C VAL A 68 -34.58 -6.76 -16.09
N ARG A 69 -34.66 -5.46 -15.79
CA ARG A 69 -35.90 -4.67 -15.88
C ARG A 69 -36.25 -4.26 -17.30
N TYR A 70 -35.24 -3.90 -18.08
CA TYR A 70 -35.41 -3.35 -19.44
C TYR A 70 -35.05 -4.32 -20.56
N ARG A 71 -35.02 -5.62 -20.28
CA ARG A 71 -34.82 -6.64 -21.32
C ARG A 71 -35.94 -6.61 -22.36
N ALA A 72 -35.63 -6.88 -23.61
CA ALA A 72 -36.55 -6.81 -24.77
C ALA A 72 -37.87 -7.57 -24.55
N SER A 73 -37.83 -8.73 -23.89
CA SER A 73 -39.03 -9.53 -23.60
C SER A 73 -40.02 -8.87 -22.63
N LYS A 74 -39.58 -7.92 -21.80
CA LYS A 74 -40.43 -7.20 -20.84
C LYS A 74 -40.70 -5.76 -21.24
N ASN A 75 -39.90 -5.17 -22.11
CA ASN A 75 -39.99 -3.76 -22.49
C ASN A 75 -40.12 -3.64 -24.02
N GLN A 76 -41.31 -3.96 -24.52
CA GLN A 76 -41.59 -3.94 -25.96
C GLN A 76 -41.67 -2.53 -26.53
N VAL A 77 -42.05 -1.55 -25.72
CA VAL A 77 -42.14 -0.15 -26.11
C VAL A 77 -41.18 0.66 -25.24
N PRO A 78 -40.03 1.06 -25.77
CA PRO A 78 -39.05 1.82 -25.00
C PRO A 78 -39.56 3.26 -24.74
N SER A 79 -39.13 3.85 -23.62
CA SER A 79 -39.41 5.25 -23.31
C SER A 79 -38.69 6.18 -24.30
N THR A 80 -39.34 7.27 -24.66
CA THR A 80 -38.76 8.32 -25.52
C THR A 80 -38.04 9.41 -24.72
N THR A 81 -37.98 9.30 -23.40
CA THR A 81 -37.26 10.25 -22.53
C THR A 81 -35.77 10.12 -22.76
N SER A 82 -35.14 11.14 -23.31
CA SER A 82 -33.71 11.15 -23.71
C SER A 82 -32.82 11.90 -22.72
N HIS A 83 -33.35 12.75 -21.87
CA HIS A 83 -32.60 13.57 -20.92
C HIS A 83 -33.40 13.89 -19.66
N ASN A 84 -32.67 14.19 -18.58
CA ASN A 84 -33.27 14.69 -17.33
C ASN A 84 -32.24 15.56 -16.60
N THR A 85 -32.41 16.86 -16.67
CA THR A 85 -31.50 17.86 -16.13
C THR A 85 -31.23 17.68 -14.63
N LEU A 86 -32.25 17.26 -13.84
CA LEU A 86 -32.03 17.03 -12.41
C LEU A 86 -31.04 15.88 -12.15
N ILE A 87 -31.20 14.77 -12.87
CA ILE A 87 -30.29 13.64 -12.76
C ILE A 87 -28.89 14.03 -13.20
N GLU A 88 -28.76 14.82 -14.26
CA GLU A 88 -27.49 15.32 -14.78
C GLU A 88 -26.75 16.17 -13.74
N VAL A 89 -27.44 17.08 -13.09
CA VAL A 89 -26.89 17.86 -11.99
C VAL A 89 -26.45 16.96 -10.82
N ILE A 90 -27.27 15.98 -10.44
CA ILE A 90 -26.96 15.07 -9.34
C ILE A 90 -25.70 14.25 -9.65
N TRP A 91 -25.61 13.63 -10.83
CA TRP A 91 -24.43 12.80 -11.14
C TRP A 91 -23.15 13.60 -11.37
N THR A 92 -23.25 14.91 -11.57
CA THR A 92 -22.08 15.81 -11.61
C THR A 92 -21.68 16.27 -10.20
N LEU A 93 -22.64 16.70 -9.39
CA LEU A 93 -22.35 17.25 -8.06
C LEU A 93 -21.91 16.18 -7.06
N VAL A 94 -22.53 15.00 -7.07
CA VAL A 94 -22.21 13.94 -6.10
C VAL A 94 -20.76 13.49 -6.18
N PRO A 95 -20.18 13.16 -7.35
CA PRO A 95 -18.75 12.86 -7.47
C PRO A 95 -17.85 14.01 -7.03
N CYS A 96 -18.19 15.26 -7.39
CA CYS A 96 -17.43 16.43 -6.95
C CYS A 96 -17.40 16.56 -5.43
N LEU A 97 -18.53 16.34 -4.75
CA LEU A 97 -18.61 16.38 -3.29
C LEU A 97 -17.80 15.25 -2.65
N ILE A 98 -17.84 14.04 -3.21
CA ILE A 98 -17.00 12.92 -2.76
C ILE A 98 -15.52 13.30 -2.85
N LEU A 99 -15.07 13.86 -3.97
CA LEU A 99 -13.68 14.29 -4.15
C LEU A 99 -13.28 15.38 -3.15
N ILE A 100 -14.15 16.36 -2.88
CA ILE A 100 -13.88 17.41 -1.88
C ILE A 100 -13.72 16.81 -0.49
N VAL A 101 -14.60 15.88 -0.10
CA VAL A 101 -14.52 15.21 1.21
C VAL A 101 -13.22 14.39 1.33
N MET A 102 -12.80 13.73 0.26
CA MET A 102 -11.55 12.96 0.25
C MET A 102 -10.31 13.84 0.20
N ALA A 103 -10.38 15.01 -0.41
CA ALA A 103 -9.24 15.91 -0.58
C ALA A 103 -8.64 16.35 0.76
N VAL A 104 -9.48 16.67 1.74
CA VAL A 104 -9.02 17.17 3.05
C VAL A 104 -8.08 16.20 3.75
N PRO A 105 -8.45 14.93 4.04
CA PRO A 105 -7.54 13.98 4.66
C PRO A 105 -6.39 13.58 3.73
N SER A 106 -6.60 13.51 2.42
CA SER A 106 -5.56 13.21 1.44
C SER A 106 -4.45 14.25 1.47
N PHE A 107 -4.78 15.54 1.46
CA PHE A 107 -3.78 16.60 1.57
C PHE A 107 -3.09 16.59 2.93
N LYS A 108 -3.79 16.28 4.01
CA LYS A 108 -3.16 16.14 5.33
C LYS A 108 -2.07 15.06 5.31
N VAL A 109 -2.36 13.90 4.73
CA VAL A 109 -1.37 12.81 4.58
C VAL A 109 -0.22 13.25 3.69
N LEU A 110 -0.50 13.92 2.57
CA LEU A 110 0.51 14.41 1.63
C LEU A 110 1.49 15.36 2.31
N TYR A 111 0.98 16.40 2.97
CA TYR A 111 1.83 17.40 3.63
C TYR A 111 2.57 16.85 4.87
N SER A 112 2.00 15.87 5.57
CA SER A 112 2.71 15.24 6.69
C SER A 112 3.96 14.45 6.27
N GLN A 113 4.08 14.10 5.00
CA GLN A 113 5.26 13.42 4.46
C GLN A 113 6.43 14.39 4.18
N ASP A 114 6.14 15.68 4.02
CA ASP A 114 7.15 16.71 3.80
C ASP A 114 7.76 17.22 5.13
N GLU A 115 7.15 16.88 6.26
CA GLU A 115 7.69 17.25 7.57
C GLU A 115 8.89 16.36 7.90
N ILE A 116 10.06 16.96 7.98
CA ILE A 116 11.29 16.28 8.41
C ILE A 116 11.32 16.31 9.95
N PRO A 117 11.11 15.16 10.63
CA PRO A 117 11.19 15.10 12.08
C PRO A 117 12.63 15.31 12.53
N LYS A 118 12.81 15.77 13.78
CA LYS A 118 14.12 15.79 14.39
C LYS A 118 14.63 14.37 14.50
N ALA A 119 15.65 14.04 13.73
CA ALA A 119 16.25 12.72 13.71
C ALA A 119 17.28 12.57 14.83
N ASP A 120 17.36 11.37 15.43
CA ASP A 120 18.43 11.01 16.36
C ASP A 120 19.70 10.59 15.61
N VAL A 121 19.52 10.04 14.40
CA VAL A 121 20.61 9.61 13.50
C VAL A 121 20.24 10.02 12.08
N THR A 122 21.20 10.62 11.39
CA THR A 122 21.04 10.99 9.97
C THR A 122 21.87 10.05 9.10
N ILE A 123 21.22 9.39 8.13
CA ILE A 123 21.89 8.52 7.17
C ILE A 123 21.62 9.06 5.77
N LYS A 124 22.65 9.37 5.05
CA LYS A 124 22.59 9.77 3.64
C LYS A 124 22.94 8.57 2.77
N ALA A 125 21.98 8.07 2.03
CA ALA A 125 22.17 7.00 1.06
C ALA A 125 22.35 7.61 -0.34
N ILE A 126 23.45 7.31 -1.00
CA ILE A 126 23.79 7.84 -2.31
C ILE A 126 23.83 6.67 -3.29
N GLY A 127 22.92 6.71 -4.29
CA GLY A 127 22.90 5.69 -5.35
C GLY A 127 23.93 6.02 -6.43
N TYR A 128 24.85 5.11 -6.65
CA TYR A 128 25.78 5.13 -7.77
C TYR A 128 25.40 4.05 -8.79
N GLN A 129 25.97 4.09 -9.96
CA GLN A 129 25.74 3.04 -10.95
C GLN A 129 26.42 1.75 -10.45
N TRP A 130 25.57 0.80 -10.04
CA TRP A 130 25.85 -0.54 -9.56
C TRP A 130 26.32 -0.68 -8.10
N TYR A 131 26.31 0.40 -7.28
CA TYR A 131 26.59 0.30 -5.85
C TYR A 131 25.95 1.44 -5.06
N TRP A 132 25.98 1.33 -3.72
CA TRP A 132 25.42 2.32 -2.81
C TRP A 132 26.53 2.87 -1.90
N GLY A 133 26.58 4.20 -1.77
CA GLY A 133 27.38 4.86 -0.76
C GLY A 133 26.51 5.28 0.42
N TYR A 134 27.04 5.13 1.62
CA TYR A 134 26.41 5.55 2.87
C TYR A 134 27.30 6.53 3.59
N GLU A 135 26.68 7.62 4.04
CA GLU A 135 27.35 8.68 4.77
C GLU A 135 26.55 8.93 6.06
N TYR A 136 27.20 8.86 7.21
CA TYR A 136 26.67 9.21 8.51
C TYR A 136 27.31 10.53 8.96
N PRO A 137 26.72 11.68 8.65
CA PRO A 137 27.32 12.98 8.91
C PRO A 137 27.62 13.23 10.39
N ASP A 138 26.76 12.71 11.28
CA ASP A 138 26.88 12.88 12.72
C ASP A 138 28.06 12.11 13.32
N GLU A 139 28.45 11.00 12.72
CA GLU A 139 29.49 10.07 13.17
C GLU A 139 30.77 10.16 12.33
N ASN A 140 30.78 10.94 11.25
CA ASN A 140 31.86 11.00 10.25
C ASN A 140 32.25 9.63 9.66
N ILE A 141 31.26 8.76 9.47
CA ILE A 141 31.44 7.45 8.87
C ILE A 141 31.00 7.52 7.40
N ILE A 142 31.86 7.05 6.51
CA ILE A 142 31.54 6.94 5.07
C ILE A 142 32.01 5.57 4.60
N PHE A 143 31.15 4.86 3.89
CA PHE A 143 31.49 3.58 3.28
C PHE A 143 30.63 3.30 2.05
N ASP A 144 31.17 2.47 1.16
CA ASP A 144 30.49 1.99 -0.02
C ASP A 144 30.09 0.52 0.14
N SER A 145 28.93 0.19 -0.41
CA SER A 145 28.37 -1.16 -0.36
C SER A 145 28.26 -1.71 -1.77
N TYR A 146 29.02 -2.76 -2.04
CA TYR A 146 29.08 -3.45 -3.33
C TYR A 146 28.42 -4.81 -3.25
N MET A 147 27.90 -5.28 -4.39
CA MET A 147 27.47 -6.67 -4.52
C MET A 147 28.70 -7.58 -4.59
N ILE A 148 28.69 -8.67 -3.82
CA ILE A 148 29.77 -9.66 -3.86
C ILE A 148 29.67 -10.45 -5.17
N ASP A 149 30.80 -10.71 -5.81
CA ASP A 149 30.89 -11.65 -6.93
C ASP A 149 30.52 -13.07 -6.45
N GLU A 150 29.74 -13.80 -7.27
CA GLU A 150 29.33 -15.18 -6.97
C GLU A 150 30.51 -16.11 -6.63
N LYS A 151 31.70 -15.79 -7.13
CA LYS A 151 32.94 -16.55 -6.89
C LYS A 151 33.49 -16.40 -5.47
N ASP A 152 33.15 -15.28 -4.82
CA ASP A 152 33.65 -14.92 -3.49
C ASP A 152 32.60 -15.18 -2.40
N LEU A 153 31.41 -15.66 -2.79
CA LEU A 153 30.33 -16.03 -1.86
C LEU A 153 30.72 -17.25 -1.03
N LYS A 154 30.66 -17.12 0.28
CA LYS A 154 30.76 -18.25 1.21
C LYS A 154 29.46 -19.06 1.20
N GLU A 155 29.60 -20.36 1.47
CA GLU A 155 28.45 -21.28 1.57
C GLU A 155 27.40 -20.72 2.55
N ASN A 156 26.14 -20.54 2.11
CA ASN A 156 25.03 -19.89 2.83
C ASN A 156 25.15 -18.37 3.06
N GLN A 157 26.00 -17.66 2.38
CA GLN A 157 26.03 -16.22 2.41
C GLN A 157 25.04 -15.66 1.37
N PRO A 158 24.07 -14.81 1.76
CA PRO A 158 23.19 -14.17 0.79
C PRO A 158 23.98 -13.19 -0.09
N LEU A 159 23.55 -13.06 -1.33
CA LEU A 159 24.04 -12.02 -2.24
C LEU A 159 23.54 -10.67 -1.68
N SER A 160 24.34 -10.03 -0.88
CA SER A 160 23.98 -8.81 -0.17
C SER A 160 24.78 -7.63 -0.70
N LEU A 161 24.11 -6.49 -0.82
CA LEU A 161 24.74 -5.20 -1.10
C LEU A 161 25.28 -4.53 0.16
N ILE A 162 25.01 -5.12 1.33
CA ILE A 162 25.40 -4.54 2.62
C ILE A 162 26.41 -5.45 3.27
N HIS A 163 27.67 -5.07 3.20
CA HIS A 163 28.73 -5.61 4.02
C HIS A 163 29.17 -4.55 4.99
N ILE A 164 28.83 -4.79 6.18
CA ILE A 164 29.38 -4.07 7.34
C ILE A 164 30.48 -4.94 7.94
#